data_e44421f4ece86d17cbf78fdab489be36
#
_entry.id   e44421f4ece86d17cbf78fdab489be36
#
_cell.length_a   1.000
_cell.length_b   1.000
_cell.length_c   1.000
_cell.angle_alpha   90.00
_cell.angle_beta   90.00
_cell.angle_gamma   90.00
#
_symmetry.space_group_name_H-M   'P 1'
#
loop_
_entity.id
_entity.type
_entity.pdbx_description
1 polymer ?
#
loop_
_entity_poly.entity_id
_entity_poly.type
_entity_poly.pdbx_seq_one_letter_code
_entity_poly.pdbx_strand_id
1 'polypeptide(L)'
;DITLTEEGTDDVKIMAYYGEYNFEFNDIPYIVKYYPEGDIISCPHGPDNKRCIYIECCHHKEDKENIGAIKNLLIHIKKSSKPELENSIRIFISTNNKWDKLSVIQKRPMETVFINKKDDVLSDINKFMISENIYIKNGIKYKRNYLFHGPPGTGKTSFITAIASKYNLDIFMVNFGGGITDSSFIKIISRIPEKSLLVLEDIDSLFSNDLENKTNVSFSTILNTLDGFACKNRLITIMTTNHINKLNGALIRPGRIDYIFELTYANRDQMDQMYSSYFA
;
A
#
# COMPACT_ATOMS: atom_id res chain seq x y z
N ASP A 1 -16.19 -17.29 -27.03
CA ASP A 1 -17.49 -16.62 -26.82
C ASP A 1 -17.44 -15.81 -25.53
N ILE A 2 -17.58 -14.51 -25.67
CA ILE A 2 -17.68 -13.58 -24.53
C ILE A 2 -19.17 -13.51 -24.19
N THR A 3 -19.57 -14.10 -23.06
CA THR A 3 -20.95 -13.98 -22.59
C THR A 3 -21.01 -12.78 -21.64
N LEU A 4 -21.78 -11.76 -22.03
CA LEU A 4 -22.14 -10.63 -21.16
C LEU A 4 -23.33 -11.07 -20.30
N THR A 5 -23.17 -11.14 -19.00
CA THR A 5 -24.31 -11.27 -18.08
C THR A 5 -24.59 -9.89 -17.48
N GLU A 6 -25.72 -9.30 -17.86
CA GLU A 6 -26.29 -8.12 -17.20
C GLU A 6 -26.98 -8.56 -15.93
N GLU A 7 -26.42 -8.24 -14.77
CA GLU A 7 -27.17 -8.13 -13.53
C GLU A 7 -27.11 -6.65 -13.10
N GLY A 8 -28.17 -5.98 -13.23
CA GLY A 8 -28.78 -4.76 -12.70
C GLY A 8 -27.96 -3.76 -11.86
N THR A 9 -26.66 -3.59 -12.08
CA THR A 9 -25.82 -2.46 -11.62
C THR A 9 -24.82 -2.15 -12.72
N ASP A 10 -24.50 -0.89 -12.93
CA ASP A 10 -23.68 -0.33 -14.03
C ASP A 10 -22.26 -0.89 -14.18
N ASP A 11 -21.90 -1.99 -13.57
CA ASP A 11 -20.63 -2.68 -13.68
C ASP A 11 -20.74 -3.91 -14.57
N VAL A 12 -20.40 -3.76 -15.85
CA VAL A 12 -20.23 -4.89 -16.76
C VAL A 12 -18.97 -5.66 -16.35
N LYS A 13 -19.13 -6.77 -15.62
CA LYS A 13 -18.05 -7.71 -15.35
C LYS A 13 -17.81 -8.59 -16.57
N ILE A 14 -16.76 -8.32 -17.32
CA ILE A 14 -16.28 -9.23 -18.36
C ILE A 14 -15.51 -10.37 -17.67
N MET A 15 -16.06 -11.57 -17.65
CA MET A 15 -15.36 -12.76 -17.18
C MET A 15 -14.73 -13.48 -18.38
N ALA A 16 -13.40 -13.56 -18.42
CA ALA A 16 -12.70 -14.42 -19.34
C ALA A 16 -12.80 -15.88 -18.86
N TYR A 17 -13.36 -16.76 -19.69
CA TYR A 17 -13.33 -18.20 -19.44
C TYR A 17 -11.98 -18.79 -19.84
N TYR A 18 -11.61 -19.94 -19.29
CA TYR A 18 -10.44 -20.68 -19.72
C TYR A 18 -10.54 -21.02 -21.21
N GLY A 19 -9.46 -20.79 -21.95
CA GLY A 19 -9.44 -21.02 -23.37
C GLY A 19 -8.35 -20.24 -24.11
N GLU A 20 -8.43 -20.31 -25.43
CA GLU A 20 -7.56 -19.59 -26.35
C GLU A 20 -8.35 -18.45 -27.00
N TYR A 21 -7.75 -17.26 -27.04
CA TYR A 21 -8.35 -16.07 -27.62
C TYR A 21 -7.40 -15.47 -28.65
N ASN A 22 -7.91 -15.26 -29.86
CA ASN A 22 -7.18 -14.60 -30.92
C ASN A 22 -7.62 -13.14 -31.03
N PHE A 23 -6.66 -12.25 -31.13
CA PHE A 23 -6.92 -10.82 -31.36
C PHE A 23 -5.76 -10.18 -32.11
N GLU A 24 -5.98 -8.99 -32.63
CA GLU A 24 -4.99 -8.21 -33.37
C GLU A 24 -4.74 -6.87 -32.67
N PHE A 25 -3.46 -6.50 -32.58
CA PHE A 25 -3.04 -5.22 -32.01
C PHE A 25 -1.88 -4.65 -32.83
N ASN A 26 -2.07 -3.43 -33.40
CA ASN A 26 -1.12 -2.79 -34.31
C ASN A 26 -0.75 -3.68 -35.50
N ASP A 27 -1.74 -4.26 -36.17
CA ASP A 27 -1.59 -5.16 -37.30
C ASP A 27 -0.76 -6.43 -37.02
N ILE A 28 -0.62 -6.79 -35.75
CA ILE A 28 0.08 -8.00 -35.32
C ILE A 28 -0.91 -8.94 -34.63
N PRO A 29 -1.05 -10.17 -35.12
CA PRO A 29 -1.90 -11.17 -34.51
C PRO A 29 -1.28 -11.78 -33.26
N TYR A 30 -2.10 -11.92 -32.21
CA TYR A 30 -1.73 -12.51 -30.93
C TYR A 30 -2.69 -13.63 -30.57
N ILE A 31 -2.16 -14.63 -29.86
CA ILE A 31 -2.94 -15.68 -29.20
C ILE A 31 -2.74 -15.54 -27.69
N VAL A 32 -3.83 -15.39 -26.95
CA VAL A 32 -3.83 -15.44 -25.50
C VAL A 32 -4.43 -16.75 -25.05
N LYS A 33 -3.66 -17.50 -24.28
CA LYS A 33 -4.08 -18.76 -23.67
C LYS A 33 -4.26 -18.53 -22.16
N TYR A 34 -5.46 -18.80 -21.66
CA TYR A 34 -5.80 -18.66 -20.25
C TYR A 34 -6.23 -20.00 -19.69
N TYR A 35 -5.45 -20.54 -18.76
CA TYR A 35 -5.67 -21.85 -18.15
C TYR A 35 -5.61 -21.79 -16.63
N PRO A 36 -6.35 -22.68 -15.91
CA PRO A 36 -6.15 -22.89 -14.50
C PRO A 36 -4.75 -23.48 -14.26
N GLU A 37 -4.11 -23.07 -13.20
CA GLU A 37 -2.83 -23.64 -12.80
C GLU A 37 -3.06 -25.09 -12.30
N GLY A 38 -2.39 -26.04 -12.90
CA GLY A 38 -2.40 -27.46 -12.49
C GLY A 38 -2.19 -28.46 -13.62
N ASP A 39 -2.51 -28.09 -14.86
CA ASP A 39 -2.46 -29.05 -15.97
C ASP A 39 -1.26 -28.91 -16.92
N ILE A 40 -0.49 -27.84 -16.86
CA ILE A 40 0.68 -27.65 -17.72
C ILE A 40 1.81 -26.95 -16.93
N ILE A 41 2.83 -27.69 -16.56
CA ILE A 41 4.13 -27.26 -16.01
C ILE A 41 4.12 -27.04 -14.49
N SER A 42 4.78 -27.94 -13.78
CA SER A 42 5.18 -27.78 -12.39
C SER A 42 6.04 -26.51 -12.23
N CYS A 43 5.46 -25.45 -11.67
CA CYS A 43 6.24 -24.31 -11.22
C CYS A 43 6.98 -24.64 -9.91
N PRO A 44 8.25 -24.21 -9.72
CA PRO A 44 9.08 -24.62 -8.59
C PRO A 44 8.67 -24.10 -7.20
N HIS A 45 7.54 -23.40 -7.06
CA HIS A 45 7.22 -22.61 -5.85
C HIS A 45 5.85 -22.92 -5.21
N GLY A 46 5.42 -24.19 -5.18
CA GLY A 46 4.36 -24.64 -4.26
C GLY A 46 2.90 -24.43 -4.72
N PRO A 47 1.93 -25.07 -4.04
CA PRO A 47 0.54 -25.15 -4.48
C PRO A 47 -0.25 -23.92 -4.03
N ASP A 48 -0.22 -22.87 -4.82
CA ASP A 48 -1.20 -21.78 -4.75
C ASP A 48 -1.99 -21.80 -6.06
N ASN A 49 -3.31 -21.64 -6.02
CA ASN A 49 -4.21 -21.54 -7.18
C ASN A 49 -3.86 -20.35 -8.08
N LYS A 50 -2.73 -20.39 -8.75
CA LYS A 50 -2.27 -19.37 -9.68
C LYS A 50 -2.90 -19.63 -11.03
N ARG A 51 -3.32 -18.59 -11.69
CA ARG A 51 -3.84 -18.60 -13.05
C ARG A 51 -2.71 -18.19 -13.98
N CYS A 52 -2.47 -18.95 -15.04
CA CYS A 52 -1.43 -18.63 -16.01
C CYS A 52 -2.04 -18.04 -17.28
N ILE A 53 -1.44 -16.95 -17.74
CA ILE A 53 -1.77 -16.31 -19.02
C ILE A 53 -0.54 -16.42 -19.90
N TYR A 54 -0.67 -17.07 -21.06
CA TYR A 54 0.36 -17.13 -22.08
C TYR A 54 -0.04 -16.18 -23.21
N ILE A 55 0.90 -15.37 -23.67
CA ILE A 55 0.71 -14.47 -24.80
C ILE A 55 1.69 -14.88 -25.88
N GLU A 56 1.19 -15.35 -27.02
CA GLU A 56 1.99 -15.68 -28.18
C GLU A 56 1.78 -14.61 -29.25
N CYS A 57 2.87 -14.19 -29.88
CA CYS A 57 2.85 -13.29 -31.02
C CYS A 57 3.06 -14.12 -32.29
N CYS A 58 2.10 -14.07 -33.22
CA CYS A 58 2.12 -14.86 -34.45
C CYS A 58 2.85 -14.13 -35.59
N HIS A 59 3.93 -13.42 -35.33
CA HIS A 59 4.70 -12.72 -36.35
C HIS A 59 5.86 -13.62 -36.86
N HIS A 60 6.02 -13.73 -38.16
CA HIS A 60 7.06 -14.59 -38.82
C HIS A 60 8.47 -13.94 -38.80
N LYS A 61 8.75 -13.00 -37.90
CA LYS A 61 10.05 -12.32 -37.81
C LYS A 61 10.86 -12.79 -36.58
N GLU A 62 12.11 -12.41 -36.55
CA GLU A 62 13.05 -12.84 -35.52
C GLU A 62 12.53 -12.63 -34.08
N ASP A 63 12.94 -13.50 -33.15
CA ASP A 63 12.48 -13.52 -31.73
C ASP A 63 12.58 -12.15 -31.01
N LYS A 64 13.55 -11.33 -31.34
CA LYS A 64 13.72 -9.98 -30.74
C LYS A 64 12.59 -9.02 -31.10
N GLU A 65 12.05 -9.09 -32.32
CA GLU A 65 10.93 -8.25 -32.76
C GLU A 65 9.63 -8.70 -32.09
N ASN A 66 9.45 -10.00 -31.92
CA ASN A 66 8.27 -10.57 -31.23
C ASN A 66 8.24 -10.16 -29.74
N ILE A 67 9.38 -10.18 -29.06
CA ILE A 67 9.51 -9.70 -27.67
C ILE A 67 9.16 -8.21 -27.59
N GLY A 68 9.61 -7.40 -28.56
CA GLY A 68 9.27 -5.97 -28.65
C GLY A 68 7.76 -5.74 -28.81
N ALA A 69 7.12 -6.52 -29.67
CA ALA A 69 5.68 -6.45 -29.91
C ALA A 69 4.85 -6.82 -28.66
N ILE A 70 5.20 -7.91 -27.98
CA ILE A 70 4.57 -8.32 -26.71
C ILE A 70 4.76 -7.24 -25.63
N LYS A 71 5.95 -6.66 -25.52
CA LYS A 71 6.22 -5.58 -24.58
C LYS A 71 5.34 -4.36 -24.83
N ASN A 72 5.17 -3.97 -26.10
CA ASN A 72 4.31 -2.84 -26.48
C ASN A 72 2.83 -3.14 -26.17
N LEU A 73 2.36 -4.35 -26.44
CA LEU A 73 1.03 -4.79 -26.05
C LEU A 73 0.81 -4.71 -24.53
N LEU A 74 1.74 -5.23 -23.73
CA LEU A 74 1.66 -5.17 -22.27
C LEU A 74 1.67 -3.74 -21.75
N ILE A 75 2.46 -2.84 -22.37
CA ILE A 75 2.45 -1.42 -22.04
C ILE A 75 1.08 -0.79 -22.37
N HIS A 76 0.50 -1.12 -23.52
CA HIS A 76 -0.81 -0.64 -23.92
C HIS A 76 -1.91 -1.13 -22.98
N ILE A 77 -1.95 -2.42 -22.68
CA ILE A 77 -2.89 -3.02 -21.70
C ILE A 77 -2.76 -2.33 -20.35
N LYS A 78 -1.52 -2.12 -19.89
CA LYS A 78 -1.25 -1.41 -18.64
C LYS A 78 -1.76 0.04 -18.65
N LYS A 79 -1.69 0.73 -19.78
CA LYS A 79 -2.22 2.09 -19.93
C LYS A 79 -3.75 2.08 -20.03
N SER A 80 -4.33 1.15 -20.79
CA SER A 80 -5.78 1.07 -21.02
C SER A 80 -6.56 0.55 -19.80
N SER A 81 -5.94 -0.29 -18.97
CA SER A 81 -6.57 -0.82 -17.75
C SER A 81 -6.57 0.16 -16.58
N LYS A 82 -6.19 1.42 -16.77
CA LYS A 82 -5.94 2.37 -15.67
C LYS A 82 -6.67 3.71 -15.67
N PRO A 83 -7.81 3.94 -16.33
CA PRO A 83 -8.47 5.24 -16.13
C PRO A 83 -9.02 5.42 -14.72
N GLU A 84 -9.52 4.38 -14.06
CA GLU A 84 -10.08 4.47 -12.70
C GLU A 84 -9.03 4.39 -11.58
N LEU A 85 -7.89 3.71 -11.82
CA LEU A 85 -6.85 3.52 -10.79
C LEU A 85 -5.88 4.68 -10.66
N GLU A 86 -5.75 5.55 -11.68
CA GLU A 86 -4.81 6.68 -11.61
C GLU A 86 -5.22 7.73 -10.56
N ASN A 87 -6.52 7.82 -10.26
CA ASN A 87 -7.05 8.76 -9.26
C ASN A 87 -7.51 8.09 -7.96
N SER A 88 -7.07 6.88 -7.70
CA SER A 88 -7.43 6.14 -6.49
C SER A 88 -6.22 5.53 -5.78
N ILE A 89 -6.37 5.21 -4.51
CA ILE A 89 -5.44 4.41 -3.71
C ILE A 89 -6.16 3.20 -3.14
N ARG A 90 -5.45 2.10 -2.99
CA ARG A 90 -5.97 0.86 -2.42
C ARG A 90 -5.63 0.78 -0.95
N ILE A 91 -6.59 0.32 -0.17
CA ILE A 91 -6.40 0.05 1.26
C ILE A 91 -6.46 -1.46 1.45
N PHE A 92 -5.43 -1.98 2.10
CA PHE A 92 -5.32 -3.39 2.48
C PHE A 92 -5.32 -3.50 3.99
N ILE A 93 -5.96 -4.55 4.51
CA ILE A 93 -5.97 -4.88 5.93
C ILE A 93 -5.36 -6.27 6.15
N SER A 94 -4.64 -6.42 7.24
CA SER A 94 -4.08 -7.72 7.59
C SER A 94 -5.15 -8.66 8.13
N THR A 95 -5.18 -9.88 7.60
CA THR A 95 -6.00 -10.98 8.09
C THR A 95 -5.12 -12.21 8.25
N ASN A 96 -4.97 -12.71 9.47
CA ASN A 96 -4.10 -13.87 9.79
C ASN A 96 -2.69 -13.75 9.16
N ASN A 97 -2.45 -14.35 8.00
CA ASN A 97 -1.14 -14.41 7.34
C ASN A 97 -1.08 -13.70 5.98
N LYS A 98 -2.07 -12.91 5.62
CA LYS A 98 -2.17 -12.25 4.30
C LYS A 98 -2.71 -10.84 4.39
N TRP A 99 -2.61 -10.12 3.28
CA TRP A 99 -3.22 -8.83 3.07
C TRP A 99 -4.46 -8.99 2.21
N ASP A 100 -5.62 -8.64 2.76
CA ASP A 100 -6.87 -8.60 2.01
C ASP A 100 -7.18 -7.16 1.61
N LYS A 101 -7.65 -6.97 0.38
CA LYS A 101 -8.08 -5.66 -0.10
C LYS A 101 -9.35 -5.26 0.63
N LEU A 102 -9.28 -4.18 1.41
CA LEU A 102 -10.39 -3.65 2.16
C LEU A 102 -11.26 -2.75 1.28
N SER A 103 -10.64 -1.78 0.59
CA SER A 103 -11.35 -0.79 -0.21
C SER A 103 -10.44 -0.14 -1.25
N VAL A 104 -11.06 0.59 -2.18
CA VAL A 104 -10.41 1.54 -3.06
C VAL A 104 -11.07 2.89 -2.80
N ILE A 105 -10.27 3.91 -2.53
CA ILE A 105 -10.75 5.26 -2.26
C ILE A 105 -10.18 6.23 -3.29
N GLN A 106 -10.91 7.28 -3.60
CA GLN A 106 -10.39 8.38 -4.41
C GLN A 106 -9.24 9.07 -3.69
N LYS A 107 -8.26 9.55 -4.44
CA LYS A 107 -7.15 10.33 -3.88
C LYS A 107 -7.68 11.57 -3.20
N ARG A 108 -7.21 11.79 -1.98
CA ARG A 108 -7.50 12.99 -1.23
C ARG A 108 -6.46 14.06 -1.55
N PRO A 109 -6.83 15.20 -2.13
CA PRO A 109 -5.91 16.31 -2.37
C PRO A 109 -5.34 16.84 -1.04
N MET A 110 -4.04 17.15 -1.01
CA MET A 110 -3.37 17.65 0.19
C MET A 110 -3.90 19.04 0.62
N GLU A 111 -4.46 19.78 -0.32
CA GLU A 111 -5.09 21.09 -0.11
C GLU A 111 -6.35 20.99 0.76
N THR A 112 -6.98 19.81 0.81
CA THR A 112 -8.16 19.54 1.65
C THR A 112 -7.81 19.19 3.10
N VAL A 113 -6.53 19.23 3.45
CA VAL A 113 -6.03 18.89 4.78
C VAL A 113 -5.43 20.14 5.42
N PHE A 114 -6.13 20.67 6.41
CA PHE A 114 -5.78 21.91 7.12
C PHE A 114 -5.08 21.57 8.44
N ILE A 115 -3.80 21.22 8.36
CA ILE A 115 -2.95 20.83 9.50
C ILE A 115 -1.76 21.77 9.56
N ASN A 116 -1.49 22.30 10.75
CA ASN A 116 -0.33 23.15 11.00
C ASN A 116 0.97 22.36 10.73
N LYS A 117 1.97 23.02 10.13
CA LYS A 117 3.29 22.44 9.87
C LYS A 117 3.27 21.13 9.05
N LYS A 118 2.19 20.87 8.30
CA LYS A 118 2.13 19.69 7.40
C LYS A 118 3.28 19.68 6.41
N ASP A 119 3.76 20.85 5.99
CA ASP A 119 4.84 21.00 5.02
C ASP A 119 6.19 20.51 5.55
N ASP A 120 6.41 20.53 6.87
CA ASP A 120 7.60 19.95 7.49
C ASP A 120 7.66 18.45 7.27
N VAL A 121 6.52 17.75 7.48
CA VAL A 121 6.39 16.30 7.23
C VAL A 121 6.56 16.01 5.75
N LEU A 122 5.93 16.79 4.87
CA LEU A 122 6.03 16.60 3.42
C LEU A 122 7.46 16.83 2.92
N SER A 123 8.14 17.84 3.46
CA SER A 123 9.57 18.12 3.15
C SER A 123 10.45 16.95 3.57
N ASP A 124 10.21 16.37 4.76
CA ASP A 124 10.96 15.21 5.24
C ASP A 124 10.72 13.97 4.38
N ILE A 125 9.45 13.68 4.01
CA ILE A 125 9.12 12.59 3.10
C ILE A 125 9.79 12.80 1.73
N ASN A 126 9.75 14.01 1.16
CA ASN A 126 10.39 14.32 -0.10
C ASN A 126 11.91 14.06 -0.05
N LYS A 127 12.58 14.51 1.02
CA LYS A 127 14.00 14.24 1.24
C LYS A 127 14.27 12.74 1.32
N PHE A 128 13.46 12.00 2.06
CA PHE A 128 13.57 10.55 2.15
C PHE A 128 13.45 9.91 0.78
N MET A 129 12.43 10.23 -0.01
CA MET A 129 12.16 9.61 -1.31
C MET A 129 13.30 9.74 -2.32
N ILE A 130 14.11 10.80 -2.24
CA ILE A 130 15.28 11.03 -3.13
C ILE A 130 16.61 10.57 -2.53
N SER A 131 16.62 10.12 -1.27
CA SER A 131 17.87 9.84 -0.52
C SER A 131 18.34 8.39 -0.59
N GLU A 132 17.71 7.53 -1.38
CA GLU A 132 17.97 6.08 -1.40
C GLU A 132 19.47 5.76 -1.54
N ASN A 133 20.14 6.40 -2.49
CA ASN A 133 21.58 6.19 -2.74
C ASN A 133 22.44 6.53 -1.51
N ILE A 134 22.02 7.52 -0.71
CA ILE A 134 22.72 7.93 0.52
C ILE A 134 22.60 6.82 1.57
N TYR A 135 21.39 6.26 1.73
CA TYR A 135 21.16 5.16 2.66
C TYR A 135 21.98 3.92 2.28
N ILE A 136 21.94 3.53 0.99
CA ILE A 136 22.70 2.38 0.47
C ILE A 136 24.20 2.58 0.69
N LYS A 137 24.74 3.76 0.32
CA LYS A 137 26.18 4.08 0.46
C LYS A 137 26.67 4.00 1.90
N ASN A 138 25.82 4.36 2.87
CA ASN A 138 26.14 4.34 4.29
C ASN A 138 25.79 3.01 4.97
N GLY A 139 25.27 2.00 4.26
CA GLY A 139 24.85 0.72 4.84
C GLY A 139 23.64 0.84 5.78
N ILE A 140 22.84 1.91 5.66
CA ILE A 140 21.69 2.19 6.50
C ILE A 140 20.44 1.66 5.79
N LYS A 141 19.51 1.07 6.53
CA LYS A 141 18.23 0.62 5.96
C LYS A 141 17.42 1.79 5.43
N TYR A 142 16.99 1.68 4.19
CA TYR A 142 16.18 2.70 3.52
C TYR A 142 14.71 2.57 3.93
N LYS A 143 14.38 3.14 5.08
CA LYS A 143 13.04 3.20 5.69
C LYS A 143 12.85 4.52 6.40
N ARG A 144 11.60 4.92 6.63
CA ARG A 144 11.26 6.12 7.41
C ARG A 144 10.01 5.89 8.23
N ASN A 145 10.11 6.09 9.54
CA ASN A 145 9.05 5.83 10.50
C ASN A 145 8.59 7.14 11.15
N TYR A 146 7.29 7.41 11.06
CA TYR A 146 6.63 8.59 11.62
C TYR A 146 5.72 8.18 12.78
N LEU A 147 5.64 9.02 13.80
CA LEU A 147 4.63 8.95 14.85
C LEU A 147 3.75 10.19 14.79
N PHE A 148 2.49 10.01 14.46
CA PHE A 148 1.48 11.07 14.51
C PHE A 148 0.70 10.95 15.82
N HIS A 149 0.78 11.97 16.67
CA HIS A 149 0.08 11.97 17.94
C HIS A 149 -0.79 13.20 18.11
N GLY A 150 -1.80 13.08 18.95
CA GLY A 150 -2.71 14.19 19.30
C GLY A 150 -4.11 13.71 19.59
N PRO A 151 -4.99 14.59 20.06
CA PRO A 151 -6.36 14.24 20.44
C PRO A 151 -7.14 13.55 19.32
N PRO A 152 -8.16 12.76 19.64
CA PRO A 152 -9.04 12.21 18.62
C PRO A 152 -9.72 13.34 17.82
N GLY A 153 -10.01 13.08 16.54
CA GLY A 153 -10.67 14.06 15.67
C GLY A 153 -9.75 15.15 15.08
N THR A 154 -8.45 15.15 15.35
CA THR A 154 -7.49 16.16 14.82
C THR A 154 -7.02 15.90 13.39
N GLY A 155 -7.53 14.86 12.73
CA GLY A 155 -7.27 14.61 11.29
C GLY A 155 -6.10 13.68 11.00
N LYS A 156 -5.61 12.87 11.95
CA LYS A 156 -4.50 11.92 11.76
C LYS A 156 -4.71 11.00 10.55
N THR A 157 -5.80 10.25 10.52
CA THR A 157 -6.14 9.34 9.39
C THR A 157 -6.36 10.10 8.07
N SER A 158 -6.94 11.30 8.14
CA SER A 158 -7.11 12.19 6.99
C SER A 158 -5.77 12.61 6.38
N PHE A 159 -4.79 12.92 7.20
CA PHE A 159 -3.46 13.30 6.77
C PHE A 159 -2.69 12.12 6.19
N ILE A 160 -2.80 10.94 6.80
CA ILE A 160 -2.26 9.69 6.27
C ILE A 160 -2.79 9.41 4.86
N THR A 161 -4.11 9.53 4.67
CA THR A 161 -4.75 9.34 3.37
C THR A 161 -4.26 10.35 2.33
N ALA A 162 -4.09 11.62 2.70
CA ALA A 162 -3.57 12.64 1.79
C ALA A 162 -2.09 12.42 1.44
N ILE A 163 -1.26 11.97 2.40
CA ILE A 163 0.13 11.55 2.13
C ILE A 163 0.15 10.40 1.14
N ALA A 164 -0.62 9.33 1.40
CA ALA A 164 -0.71 8.19 0.49
C ALA A 164 -1.14 8.62 -0.92
N SER A 165 -2.12 9.52 -1.02
CA SER A 165 -2.61 10.08 -2.28
C SER A 165 -1.54 10.87 -3.03
N LYS A 166 -0.82 11.77 -2.33
CA LYS A 166 0.22 12.62 -2.91
C LYS A 166 1.38 11.81 -3.48
N TYR A 167 1.78 10.74 -2.80
CA TYR A 167 2.93 9.92 -3.20
C TYR A 167 2.55 8.64 -3.95
N ASN A 168 1.27 8.45 -4.30
CA ASN A 168 0.75 7.25 -4.97
C ASN A 168 1.13 5.96 -4.24
N LEU A 169 0.91 5.92 -2.93
CA LEU A 169 1.19 4.78 -2.07
C LEU A 169 -0.11 4.03 -1.76
N ASP A 170 -0.10 2.71 -1.89
CA ASP A 170 -1.15 1.89 -1.33
C ASP A 170 -1.01 1.80 0.19
N ILE A 171 -2.12 1.80 0.92
CA ILE A 171 -2.14 1.76 2.38
C ILE A 171 -2.27 0.31 2.85
N PHE A 172 -1.39 -0.09 3.75
CA PHE A 172 -1.39 -1.39 4.42
C PHE A 172 -1.61 -1.18 5.92
N MET A 173 -2.82 -1.53 6.40
CA MET A 173 -3.22 -1.34 7.81
C MET A 173 -3.14 -2.66 8.57
N VAL A 174 -2.45 -2.67 9.70
CA VAL A 174 -2.40 -3.86 10.56
C VAL A 174 -3.60 -3.85 11.51
N ASN A 175 -4.38 -4.94 11.47
CA ASN A 175 -5.45 -5.20 12.42
C ASN A 175 -4.93 -6.10 13.55
N PHE A 176 -4.52 -5.53 14.66
CA PHE A 176 -4.02 -6.27 15.81
C PHE A 176 -5.11 -7.08 16.53
N GLY A 177 -6.38 -6.72 16.41
CA GLY A 177 -7.51 -7.46 16.97
C GLY A 177 -7.86 -8.77 16.25
N GLY A 178 -7.26 -9.03 15.09
CA GLY A 178 -7.57 -10.17 14.22
C GLY A 178 -6.83 -11.48 14.56
N GLY A 179 -6.31 -11.65 15.76
CA GLY A 179 -5.59 -12.88 16.15
C GLY A 179 -4.20 -13.05 15.56
N ILE A 180 -3.59 -11.96 15.08
CA ILE A 180 -2.22 -11.95 14.54
C ILE A 180 -1.23 -12.30 15.64
N THR A 181 -0.33 -13.27 15.37
CA THR A 181 0.80 -13.68 16.22
C THR A 181 2.09 -12.98 15.78
N ASP A 182 3.15 -13.07 16.59
CA ASP A 182 4.49 -12.55 16.27
C ASP A 182 4.99 -13.05 14.90
N SER A 183 4.90 -14.35 14.66
CA SER A 183 5.34 -14.96 13.40
C SER A 183 4.50 -14.51 12.20
N SER A 184 3.19 -14.35 12.39
CA SER A 184 2.27 -13.84 11.37
C SER A 184 2.57 -12.38 11.04
N PHE A 185 2.82 -11.56 12.07
CA PHE A 185 3.15 -10.14 11.91
C PHE A 185 4.41 -9.94 11.07
N ILE A 186 5.51 -10.63 11.41
CA ILE A 186 6.75 -10.59 10.61
C ILE A 186 6.48 -10.99 9.15
N LYS A 187 5.69 -12.04 8.95
CA LYS A 187 5.38 -12.60 7.63
C LYS A 187 4.56 -11.62 6.76
N ILE A 188 3.56 -10.97 7.33
CA ILE A 188 2.76 -9.99 6.58
C ILE A 188 3.57 -8.74 6.24
N ILE A 189 4.40 -8.24 7.16
CA ILE A 189 5.26 -7.08 6.89
C ILE A 189 6.26 -7.38 5.76
N SER A 190 6.85 -8.55 5.72
CA SER A 190 7.77 -8.94 4.64
C SER A 190 7.10 -9.01 3.26
N ARG A 191 5.78 -9.14 3.20
CA ARG A 191 4.98 -9.24 1.96
C ARG A 191 4.43 -7.89 1.45
N ILE A 192 4.65 -6.80 2.18
CA ILE A 192 4.24 -5.47 1.73
C ILE A 192 4.99 -5.14 0.43
N PRO A 193 4.31 -4.73 -0.66
CA PRO A 193 4.97 -4.31 -1.90
C PRO A 193 5.82 -3.05 -1.71
N GLU A 194 6.75 -2.80 -2.62
CA GLU A 194 7.40 -1.50 -2.70
C GLU A 194 6.37 -0.39 -3.03
N LYS A 195 6.68 0.86 -2.69
CA LYS A 195 5.78 2.02 -2.84
C LYS A 195 4.47 1.85 -2.07
N SER A 196 4.58 1.40 -0.85
CA SER A 196 3.47 1.24 0.08
C SER A 196 3.68 2.05 1.33
N LEU A 197 2.58 2.37 1.99
CA LEU A 197 2.52 3.03 3.29
C LEU A 197 2.00 2.02 4.32
N LEU A 198 2.84 1.65 5.28
CA LEU A 198 2.40 0.84 6.42
C LEU A 198 1.77 1.77 7.47
N VAL A 199 0.60 1.42 7.93
CA VAL A 199 -0.12 2.17 8.97
C VAL A 199 -0.38 1.27 10.17
N LEU A 200 0.05 1.75 11.35
CA LEU A 200 -0.22 1.13 12.64
C LEU A 200 -1.05 2.13 13.45
N GLU A 201 -2.38 1.95 13.46
CA GLU A 201 -3.27 2.88 14.16
C GLU A 201 -3.38 2.54 15.64
N ASP A 202 -3.58 3.60 16.45
CA ASP A 202 -3.86 3.56 17.89
C ASP A 202 -2.92 2.62 18.68
N ILE A 203 -1.60 2.79 18.43
CA ILE A 203 -0.57 1.94 19.03
C ILE A 203 -0.54 1.99 20.57
N ASP A 204 -1.08 3.03 21.19
CA ASP A 204 -1.25 3.11 22.65
C ASP A 204 -2.17 2.01 23.20
N SER A 205 -3.14 1.55 22.41
CA SER A 205 -4.00 0.44 22.80
C SER A 205 -3.28 -0.91 22.88
N LEU A 206 -2.14 -1.03 22.19
CA LEU A 206 -1.32 -2.26 22.18
C LEU A 206 -0.40 -2.36 23.38
N PHE A 207 -0.14 -1.23 24.07
CA PHE A 207 0.88 -1.09 25.10
C PHE A 207 0.34 -0.63 26.45
N SER A 208 -0.99 -0.53 26.60
CA SER A 208 -1.61 -0.29 27.89
C SER A 208 -1.36 -1.50 28.79
N ASN A 209 -0.88 -1.20 30.01
CA ASN A 209 -0.64 -2.24 31.05
C ASN A 209 -1.93 -2.90 31.58
N ASP A 210 -3.07 -2.61 30.98
CA ASP A 210 -4.34 -3.21 31.34
C ASP A 210 -4.34 -4.68 30.93
N LEU A 211 -4.54 -5.55 31.91
CA LEU A 211 -4.38 -7.00 31.94
C LEU A 211 -5.17 -7.84 30.90
N GLU A 212 -5.81 -7.20 29.96
CA GLU A 212 -6.44 -7.84 28.80
C GLU A 212 -5.73 -7.45 27.50
N ASN A 213 -4.47 -7.86 27.34
CA ASN A 213 -3.75 -7.73 26.08
C ASN A 213 -4.50 -8.50 24.98
N LYS A 214 -5.34 -7.78 24.24
CA LYS A 214 -6.11 -8.31 23.09
C LYS A 214 -5.25 -8.67 21.87
N THR A 215 -3.94 -8.54 21.98
CA THR A 215 -3.03 -8.79 20.85
C THR A 215 -2.04 -9.89 21.18
N ASN A 216 -1.91 -10.85 20.27
CA ASN A 216 -0.91 -11.92 20.34
C ASN A 216 0.45 -11.50 19.73
N VAL A 217 0.65 -10.19 19.50
CA VAL A 217 1.90 -9.63 18.99
C VAL A 217 2.65 -8.95 20.13
N SER A 218 3.85 -9.44 20.41
CA SER A 218 4.69 -8.86 21.45
C SER A 218 5.24 -7.49 21.04
N PHE A 219 5.43 -6.63 22.04
CA PHE A 219 6.07 -5.32 21.84
C PHE A 219 7.46 -5.44 21.22
N SER A 220 8.23 -6.42 21.64
CA SER A 220 9.56 -6.70 21.10
C SER A 220 9.53 -7.05 19.60
N THR A 221 8.52 -7.78 19.15
CA THR A 221 8.35 -8.09 17.72
C THR A 221 8.05 -6.86 16.91
N ILE A 222 7.19 -5.95 17.39
CA ILE A 222 6.92 -4.68 16.71
C ILE A 222 8.20 -3.85 16.62
N LEU A 223 8.93 -3.69 17.71
CA LEU A 223 10.18 -2.93 17.72
C LEU A 223 11.21 -3.50 16.74
N ASN A 224 11.41 -4.82 16.79
CA ASN A 224 12.36 -5.51 15.92
C ASN A 224 11.94 -5.45 14.44
N THR A 225 10.66 -5.38 14.16
CA THR A 225 10.15 -5.21 12.79
C THR A 225 10.37 -3.79 12.29
N LEU A 226 10.27 -2.79 13.17
CA LEU A 226 10.49 -1.38 12.80
C LEU A 226 11.99 -1.06 12.58
N ASP A 227 12.92 -1.62 13.34
CA ASP A 227 14.34 -1.32 13.24
C ASP A 227 15.24 -2.51 12.82
N GLY A 228 14.73 -3.72 12.94
CA GLY A 228 15.47 -4.97 12.73
C GLY A 228 15.59 -5.46 11.29
N PHE A 229 16.09 -6.67 11.10
CA PHE A 229 16.28 -7.34 9.80
C PHE A 229 14.96 -7.62 9.07
N ALA A 230 13.84 -7.71 9.78
CA ALA A 230 12.52 -7.95 9.21
C ALA A 230 11.94 -6.70 8.50
N CYS A 231 12.50 -5.52 8.76
CA CYS A 231 12.06 -4.29 8.11
C CYS A 231 12.40 -4.32 6.61
N LYS A 232 11.40 -4.03 5.78
CA LYS A 232 11.55 -3.94 4.33
C LYS A 232 12.21 -2.61 3.94
N ASN A 233 13.09 -2.65 2.94
CA ASN A 233 13.60 -1.42 2.32
C ASN A 233 12.47 -0.67 1.58
N ARG A 234 12.61 0.63 1.44
CA ARG A 234 11.65 1.53 0.77
C ARG A 234 10.29 1.60 1.45
N LEU A 235 10.21 1.30 2.74
CA LEU A 235 8.96 1.35 3.49
C LEU A 235 8.85 2.65 4.27
N ILE A 236 7.73 3.34 4.09
CA ILE A 236 7.29 4.42 4.97
C ILE A 236 6.28 3.81 5.95
N THR A 237 6.52 4.01 7.24
CA THR A 237 5.59 3.59 8.28
C THR A 237 5.06 4.81 9.01
N ILE A 238 3.74 4.91 9.17
CA ILE A 238 3.10 5.92 10.00
C ILE A 238 2.35 5.22 11.14
N MET A 239 2.72 5.57 12.34
CA MET A 239 2.06 5.13 13.56
C MET A 239 1.18 6.25 14.09
N THR A 240 0.00 5.91 14.64
CA THR A 240 -0.85 6.90 15.31
C THR A 240 -1.06 6.57 16.77
N THR A 241 -1.20 7.60 17.60
CA THR A 241 -1.61 7.49 19.00
C THR A 241 -2.40 8.70 19.44
N ASN A 242 -3.35 8.49 20.33
CA ASN A 242 -4.05 9.57 21.03
C ASN A 242 -3.34 9.92 22.34
N HIS A 243 -2.46 9.06 22.85
CA HIS A 243 -1.83 9.18 24.17
C HIS A 243 -0.34 8.91 24.11
N ILE A 244 0.45 9.87 23.63
CA ILE A 244 1.91 9.72 23.53
C ILE A 244 2.57 9.34 24.88
N ASN A 245 2.03 9.84 25.99
CA ASN A 245 2.53 9.59 27.34
C ASN A 245 2.35 8.11 27.80
N LYS A 246 1.48 7.35 27.14
CA LYS A 246 1.30 5.92 27.42
C LYS A 246 2.27 5.03 26.65
N LEU A 247 2.97 5.58 25.65
CA LEU A 247 3.91 4.83 24.86
C LEU A 247 5.18 4.54 25.63
N ASN A 248 5.68 3.31 25.50
CA ASN A 248 6.96 2.93 26.06
C ASN A 248 8.09 3.74 25.40
N GLY A 249 8.95 4.37 26.22
CA GLY A 249 10.09 5.16 25.74
C GLY A 249 11.05 4.39 24.80
N ALA A 250 11.04 3.06 24.84
CA ALA A 250 11.80 2.25 23.89
C ALA A 250 11.32 2.39 22.44
N LEU A 251 10.03 2.71 22.20
CA LEU A 251 9.50 2.92 20.85
C LEU A 251 10.02 4.25 20.26
N ILE A 252 10.15 5.27 21.10
CA ILE A 252 10.49 6.66 20.68
C ILE A 252 11.99 6.84 20.40
N ARG A 253 12.79 5.78 20.54
CA ARG A 253 14.23 5.86 20.31
C ARG A 253 14.56 6.07 18.82
N PRO A 254 15.66 6.83 18.52
CA PRO A 254 16.17 6.94 17.15
C PRO A 254 16.36 5.58 16.48
N GLY A 255 16.02 5.49 15.21
CA GLY A 255 16.02 4.25 14.44
C GLY A 255 14.70 3.46 14.47
N ARG A 256 13.80 3.77 15.44
CA ARG A 256 12.45 3.21 15.53
C ARG A 256 11.40 4.22 15.11
N ILE A 257 11.49 5.45 15.64
CA ILE A 257 10.74 6.60 15.17
C ILE A 257 11.75 7.65 14.73
N ASP A 258 11.65 8.06 13.48
CA ASP A 258 12.54 9.03 12.87
C ASP A 258 11.98 10.46 12.96
N TYR A 259 10.64 10.57 13.01
CA TYR A 259 9.95 11.85 13.07
C TYR A 259 8.68 11.76 13.93
N ILE A 260 8.53 12.66 14.89
CA ILE A 260 7.34 12.78 15.74
C ILE A 260 6.58 14.03 15.33
N PHE A 261 5.30 13.89 15.04
CA PHE A 261 4.45 14.97 14.58
C PHE A 261 3.19 15.08 15.43
N GLU A 262 3.01 16.26 16.04
CA GLU A 262 1.85 16.57 16.86
C GLU A 262 0.74 17.18 16.02
N LEU A 263 -0.45 16.61 16.13
CA LEU A 263 -1.68 17.15 15.57
C LEU A 263 -2.54 17.71 16.70
N THR A 264 -2.76 19.02 16.67
CA THR A 264 -3.58 19.72 17.66
C THR A 264 -4.98 20.01 17.11
N TYR A 265 -5.87 20.48 17.95
CA TYR A 265 -7.14 21.05 17.49
C TYR A 265 -6.90 22.23 16.55
N ALA A 266 -7.84 22.43 15.61
CA ALA A 266 -7.73 23.50 14.62
C ALA A 266 -7.67 24.87 15.31
N ASN A 267 -6.71 25.68 14.91
CA ASN A 267 -6.66 27.10 15.27
C ASN A 267 -7.57 27.93 14.36
N ARG A 268 -7.69 29.22 14.64
CA ARG A 268 -8.57 30.12 13.89
C ARG A 268 -8.24 30.16 12.39
N ASP A 269 -6.96 30.26 12.06
CA ASP A 269 -6.52 30.34 10.66
C ASP A 269 -6.87 29.06 9.88
N GLN A 270 -6.73 27.89 10.53
CA GLN A 270 -7.15 26.62 9.94
C GLN A 270 -8.67 26.56 9.74
N MET A 271 -9.45 27.04 10.72
CA MET A 271 -10.91 27.10 10.60
C MET A 271 -11.34 28.03 9.46
N ASP A 272 -10.70 29.21 9.33
CA ASP A 272 -10.97 30.16 8.26
C ASP A 272 -10.63 29.57 6.88
N GLN A 273 -9.51 28.85 6.76
CA GLN A 273 -9.15 28.11 5.54
C GLN A 273 -10.16 27.02 5.21
N MET A 274 -10.60 26.25 6.21
CA MET A 274 -11.63 25.21 6.02
C MET A 274 -12.94 25.84 5.55
N TYR A 275 -13.39 26.92 6.20
CA TYR A 275 -14.60 27.63 5.82
C TYR A 275 -14.52 28.14 4.38
N SER A 276 -13.44 28.81 4.02
CA SER A 276 -13.22 29.33 2.66
C SER A 276 -13.19 28.23 1.61
N SER A 277 -12.63 27.06 1.94
CA SER A 277 -12.59 25.91 1.02
C SER A 277 -13.96 25.26 0.77
N TYR A 278 -14.91 25.38 1.70
CA TYR A 278 -16.23 24.77 1.57
C TYR A 278 -17.30 25.74 1.05
N PHE A 279 -17.11 27.06 1.23
CA PHE A 279 -18.14 28.06 0.97
C PHE A 279 -17.69 29.17 0.00
N ALA A 280 -16.48 29.08 -0.57
CA ALA A 280 -16.00 29.91 -1.67
C ALA A 280 -16.22 29.18 -2.99
#